data_a416e5bb5fb3aa1dcb0badb8a957b361
#
_entry.id   a416e5bb5fb3aa1dcb0badb8a957b361
#
_cell.length_a   1.000
_cell.length_b   1.000
_cell.length_c   1.000
_cell.angle_alpha   90.00
_cell.angle_beta   90.00
_cell.angle_gamma   90.00
#
_symmetry.space_group_name_H-M   'P 1'
#
loop_
_entity.id
_entity.type
_entity.pdbx_description
1 polymer ?
#
loop_
_entity_poly.entity_id
_entity_poly.type
_entity_poly.pdbx_seq_one_letter_code
_entity_poly.pdbx_strand_id
1 'polypeptide(L)'
;MLELKIFTYILLAVIVILPLYFIGAALYKRKQDKENATKKKVYISTLVLTYCGVGTDLMNKKRLYYKNYTEEEAKVSYKKLQTIGAQTYQKLDTISDKDVFNFADVLVIHKNQFIAIEIGMHEEYE
;
A
#
# COMPACT_ATOMS: atom_id res chain seq x y z
N MET A 1 26.77 -34.23 41.54
CA MET A 1 26.20 -35.17 40.54
C MET A 1 24.77 -34.84 40.17
N LEU A 2 23.97 -34.26 41.08
CA LEU A 2 22.61 -33.83 40.78
C LEU A 2 22.57 -32.71 39.70
N GLU A 3 23.51 -31.78 39.76
CA GLU A 3 23.66 -30.71 38.80
C GLU A 3 23.95 -31.20 37.38
N LEU A 4 24.73 -32.25 37.23
CA LEU A 4 25.07 -32.84 35.95
C LEU A 4 23.84 -33.51 35.31
N LYS A 5 22.99 -34.16 36.10
CA LYS A 5 21.74 -34.78 35.65
C LYS A 5 20.75 -33.74 35.20
N ILE A 6 20.57 -32.65 35.94
CA ILE A 6 19.69 -31.53 35.59
C ILE A 6 20.15 -30.91 34.28
N PHE A 7 21.43 -30.64 34.11
CA PHE A 7 22.00 -30.10 32.88
C PHE A 7 21.74 -31.02 31.68
N THR A 8 21.91 -32.35 31.86
CA THR A 8 21.63 -33.34 30.82
C THR A 8 20.15 -33.33 30.40
N TYR A 9 19.21 -33.22 31.35
CA TYR A 9 17.76 -33.13 31.06
C TYR A 9 17.39 -31.83 30.33
N ILE A 10 17.98 -30.72 30.71
CA ILE A 10 17.77 -29.44 30.03
C ILE A 10 18.27 -29.51 28.58
N LEU A 11 19.46 -30.10 28.37
CA LEU A 11 20.03 -30.26 27.04
C LEU A 11 19.15 -31.15 26.15
N LEU A 12 18.63 -32.27 26.68
CA LEU A 12 17.72 -33.16 25.98
C LEU A 12 16.41 -32.47 25.64
N ALA A 13 15.85 -31.67 26.55
CA ALA A 13 14.65 -30.91 26.31
C ALA A 13 14.85 -29.91 25.17
N VAL A 14 15.97 -29.19 25.12
CA VAL A 14 16.29 -28.24 24.04
C VAL A 14 16.44 -28.97 22.71
N ILE A 15 17.10 -30.12 22.67
CA ILE A 15 17.26 -30.92 21.44
C ILE A 15 15.91 -31.41 20.89
N VAL A 16 14.93 -31.69 21.74
CA VAL A 16 13.59 -32.14 21.32
C VAL A 16 12.69 -30.94 20.91
N ILE A 17 12.73 -29.83 21.65
CA ILE A 17 11.85 -28.68 21.44
C ILE A 17 12.23 -27.91 20.19
N LEU A 18 13.52 -27.68 19.93
CA LEU A 18 13.99 -26.92 18.75
C LEU A 18 13.50 -27.50 17.41
N PRO A 19 13.67 -28.82 17.12
CA PRO A 19 13.16 -29.41 15.89
C PRO A 19 11.62 -29.27 15.74
N LEU A 20 10.88 -29.45 16.83
CA LEU A 20 9.43 -29.33 16.84
C LEU A 20 9.00 -27.89 16.50
N TYR A 21 9.70 -26.89 17.02
CA TYR A 21 9.46 -25.49 16.70
C TYR A 21 9.68 -25.20 15.20
N PHE A 22 10.77 -25.68 14.62
CA PHE A 22 11.06 -25.51 13.19
C PHE A 22 10.04 -26.21 12.29
N ILE A 23 9.60 -27.40 12.66
CA ILE A 23 8.55 -28.14 11.91
C ILE A 23 7.23 -27.37 11.97
N GLY A 24 6.83 -26.88 13.13
CA GLY A 24 5.62 -26.07 13.29
C GLY A 24 5.65 -24.79 12.46
N ALA A 25 6.76 -24.06 12.46
CA ALA A 25 6.95 -22.85 11.66
C ALA A 25 6.89 -23.14 10.16
N ALA A 26 7.50 -24.24 9.69
CA ALA A 26 7.46 -24.66 8.29
C ALA A 26 6.05 -25.05 7.85
N LEU A 27 5.29 -25.76 8.67
CA LEU A 27 3.89 -26.11 8.38
C LEU A 27 2.99 -24.88 8.32
N TYR A 28 3.17 -23.93 9.23
CA TYR A 28 2.43 -22.68 9.24
C TYR A 28 2.69 -21.86 7.98
N LYS A 29 3.93 -21.75 7.56
CA LYS A 29 4.32 -21.05 6.32
C LYS A 29 3.70 -21.72 5.09
N ARG A 30 3.73 -23.06 5.00
CA ARG A 30 3.10 -23.81 3.91
C ARG A 30 1.59 -23.56 3.86
N LYS A 31 0.93 -23.49 5.01
CA LYS A 31 -0.51 -23.22 5.09
C LYS A 31 -0.82 -21.80 4.58
N GLN A 32 -0.04 -20.79 4.96
CA GLN A 32 -0.19 -19.43 4.45
C GLN A 32 0.06 -19.35 2.95
N ASP A 33 1.10 -20.00 2.44
CA ASP A 33 1.40 -20.03 1.00
C ASP A 33 0.27 -20.67 0.20
N LYS A 34 -0.35 -21.73 0.72
CA LYS A 34 -1.53 -22.36 0.12
C LYS A 34 -2.74 -21.44 0.10
N GLU A 35 -3.03 -20.76 1.20
CA GLU A 35 -4.15 -19.81 1.28
C GLU A 35 -3.95 -18.64 0.32
N ASN A 36 -2.73 -18.10 0.22
CA ASN A 36 -2.39 -17.04 -0.71
C ASN A 36 -2.41 -17.50 -2.18
N ALA A 37 -2.03 -18.73 -2.46
CA ALA A 37 -2.07 -19.30 -3.82
C ALA A 37 -3.51 -19.50 -4.35
N THR A 38 -4.50 -19.68 -3.47
CA THR A 38 -5.91 -19.80 -3.86
C THR A 38 -6.62 -18.47 -4.03
N LYS A 39 -6.04 -17.37 -3.55
CA LYS A 39 -6.58 -16.03 -3.68
C LYS A 39 -6.06 -15.37 -4.95
N LYS A 40 -6.94 -14.64 -5.64
CA LYS A 40 -6.53 -13.81 -6.77
C LYS A 40 -5.68 -12.64 -6.28
N LYS A 41 -4.53 -12.47 -6.91
CA LYS A 41 -3.70 -11.30 -6.73
C LYS A 41 -4.28 -10.13 -7.49
N VAL A 42 -4.45 -9.01 -6.80
CA VAL A 42 -5.01 -7.78 -7.35
C VAL A 42 -4.01 -6.66 -7.17
N TYR A 43 -3.83 -5.86 -8.22
CA TYR A 43 -2.96 -4.69 -8.20
C TYR A 43 -3.82 -3.44 -8.10
N ILE A 44 -3.57 -2.63 -7.08
CA ILE A 44 -4.30 -1.37 -6.87
C ILE A 44 -3.35 -0.21 -7.05
N SER A 45 -3.62 0.60 -8.06
CA SER A 45 -2.91 1.86 -8.30
C SER A 45 -3.75 3.00 -7.76
N THR A 46 -3.15 3.87 -6.96
CA THR A 46 -3.86 4.93 -6.25
C THR A 46 -3.19 6.28 -6.47
N LEU A 47 -4.00 7.30 -6.72
CA LEU A 47 -3.59 8.70 -6.69
C LEU A 47 -4.41 9.40 -5.62
N VAL A 48 -3.74 10.07 -4.69
CA VAL A 48 -4.39 10.82 -3.61
C VAL A 48 -4.03 12.29 -3.74
N LEU A 49 -5.03 13.12 -3.97
CA LEU A 49 -4.89 14.57 -3.95
C LEU A 49 -5.29 15.08 -2.57
N THR A 50 -4.39 15.80 -1.92
CA THR A 50 -4.63 16.46 -0.64
C THR A 50 -4.86 17.95 -0.88
N TYR A 51 -5.93 18.50 -0.29
CA TYR A 51 -6.30 19.89 -0.42
C TYR A 51 -6.93 20.42 0.87
N CYS A 52 -6.88 21.72 1.06
CA CYS A 52 -7.58 22.38 2.17
C CYS A 52 -9.02 22.73 1.80
N GLY A 53 -9.94 22.62 2.76
CA GLY A 53 -11.30 23.13 2.60
C GLY A 53 -11.33 24.65 2.52
N VAL A 54 -12.41 25.21 1.95
CA VAL A 54 -12.59 26.66 1.87
C VAL A 54 -12.78 27.25 3.25
N GLY A 55 -11.90 28.20 3.63
CA GLY A 55 -11.98 28.90 4.91
C GLY A 55 -11.64 28.06 6.13
N THR A 56 -11.07 26.86 5.97
CA THR A 56 -10.67 25.99 7.06
C THR A 56 -9.25 25.46 6.83
N ASP A 57 -8.53 25.14 7.92
CA ASP A 57 -7.24 24.46 7.85
C ASP A 57 -7.39 22.93 7.76
N LEU A 58 -8.61 22.44 7.62
CA LEU A 58 -8.91 21.02 7.52
C LEU A 58 -8.45 20.46 6.18
N MET A 59 -7.57 19.47 6.23
CA MET A 59 -7.12 18.75 5.05
C MET A 59 -8.15 17.72 4.62
N ASN A 60 -8.48 17.74 3.32
CA ASN A 60 -9.32 16.76 2.67
C ASN A 60 -8.49 15.98 1.65
N LYS A 61 -8.91 14.75 1.36
CA LYS A 61 -8.25 13.89 0.39
C LYS A 61 -9.25 13.40 -0.64
N LYS A 62 -8.89 13.52 -1.91
CA LYS A 62 -9.62 12.91 -3.02
C LYS A 62 -8.78 11.78 -3.59
N ARG A 63 -9.33 10.57 -3.63
CA ARG A 63 -8.65 9.37 -4.08
C ARG A 63 -9.19 8.91 -5.43
N LEU A 64 -8.28 8.66 -6.36
CA LEU A 64 -8.55 7.94 -7.60
C LEU A 64 -7.83 6.60 -7.53
N TYR A 65 -8.48 5.52 -7.95
CA TYR A 65 -7.83 4.22 -7.95
C TYR A 65 -8.27 3.38 -9.15
N TYR A 66 -7.37 2.49 -9.55
CA TYR A 66 -7.63 1.44 -10.53
C TYR A 66 -7.29 0.10 -9.94
N LYS A 67 -8.19 -0.87 -10.16
CA LYS A 67 -8.02 -2.25 -9.73
C LYS A 67 -7.77 -3.11 -10.95
N ASN A 68 -6.64 -3.80 -10.99
CA ASN A 68 -6.24 -4.63 -12.13
C ASN A 68 -5.86 -6.03 -11.65
N TYR A 69 -6.04 -7.01 -12.51
CA TYR A 69 -5.77 -8.42 -12.20
C TYR A 69 -4.46 -8.92 -12.79
N THR A 70 -3.84 -8.18 -13.70
CA THR A 70 -2.54 -8.49 -14.29
C THR A 70 -1.54 -7.37 -14.03
N GLU A 71 -0.26 -7.73 -13.96
CA GLU A 71 0.82 -6.77 -13.76
C GLU A 71 0.93 -5.77 -14.91
N GLU A 72 0.73 -6.23 -16.14
CA GLU A 72 0.77 -5.38 -17.34
C GLU A 72 -0.32 -4.31 -17.32
N GLU A 73 -1.55 -4.70 -17.00
CA GLU A 73 -2.67 -3.75 -16.85
C GLU A 73 -2.42 -2.77 -15.71
N ALA A 74 -1.83 -3.24 -14.61
CA ALA A 74 -1.46 -2.39 -13.47
C ALA A 74 -0.45 -1.33 -13.85
N LYS A 75 0.55 -1.66 -14.64
CA LYS A 75 1.54 -0.71 -15.15
C LYS A 75 0.90 0.38 -16.02
N VAL A 76 -0.04 0.00 -16.87
CA VAL A 76 -0.79 0.96 -17.71
C VAL A 76 -1.62 1.90 -16.84
N SER A 77 -2.32 1.38 -15.85
CA SER A 77 -3.14 2.19 -14.93
C SER A 77 -2.29 3.14 -14.09
N TYR A 78 -1.16 2.65 -13.57
CA TYR A 78 -0.21 3.47 -12.81
C TYR A 78 0.33 4.62 -13.66
N LYS A 79 0.67 4.35 -14.91
CA LYS A 79 1.14 5.36 -15.86
C LYS A 79 0.07 6.41 -16.17
N LYS A 80 -1.20 6.00 -16.26
CA LYS A 80 -2.32 6.93 -16.40
C LYS A 80 -2.42 7.88 -15.20
N LEU A 81 -2.28 7.36 -13.99
CA LEU A 81 -2.29 8.17 -12.76
C LEU A 81 -1.10 9.14 -12.73
N GLN A 82 0.08 8.70 -13.13
CA GLN A 82 1.26 9.58 -13.25
C GLN A 82 1.01 10.71 -14.25
N THR A 83 0.37 10.41 -15.36
CA THR A 83 0.01 11.41 -16.39
C THR A 83 -0.97 12.44 -15.83
N ILE A 84 -2.01 12.00 -15.12
CA ILE A 84 -2.97 12.89 -14.45
C ILE A 84 -2.26 13.82 -13.46
N GLY A 85 -1.37 13.27 -12.63
CA GLY A 85 -0.58 14.06 -11.68
C GLY A 85 0.30 15.09 -12.36
N ALA A 86 1.02 14.71 -13.41
CA ALA A 86 1.88 15.61 -14.18
C ALA A 86 1.08 16.73 -14.86
N GLN A 87 -0.04 16.41 -15.46
CA GLN A 87 -0.93 17.39 -16.09
C GLN A 87 -1.50 18.37 -15.07
N THR A 88 -1.84 17.90 -13.88
CA THR A 88 -2.31 18.74 -12.78
C THR A 88 -1.26 19.75 -12.36
N TYR A 89 -0.01 19.32 -12.16
CA TYR A 89 1.10 20.22 -11.82
C TYR A 89 1.38 21.23 -12.91
N GLN A 90 1.36 20.83 -14.17
CA GLN A 90 1.52 21.73 -15.31
C GLN A 90 0.44 22.80 -15.33
N LYS A 91 -0.82 22.43 -15.12
CA LYS A 91 -1.93 23.36 -15.09
C LYS A 91 -1.82 24.34 -13.93
N LEU A 92 -1.41 23.87 -12.75
CA LEU A 92 -1.21 24.71 -11.58
C LEU A 92 -0.14 25.79 -11.82
N ASP A 93 0.91 25.47 -12.59
CA ASP A 93 1.96 26.45 -12.94
C ASP A 93 1.47 27.54 -13.90
N THR A 94 0.36 27.33 -14.61
CA THR A 94 -0.16 28.27 -15.61
C THR A 94 -1.28 29.17 -15.11
N ILE A 95 -1.84 28.88 -13.92
CA ILE A 95 -2.98 29.63 -13.35
C ILE A 95 -2.56 30.42 -12.11
N SER A 96 -3.32 31.45 -11.76
CA SER A 96 -3.08 32.25 -10.55
C SER A 96 -3.69 31.59 -9.31
N ASP A 97 -3.24 31.99 -8.11
CA ASP A 97 -3.66 31.39 -6.83
C ASP A 97 -5.17 31.43 -6.58
N LYS A 98 -5.86 32.40 -7.17
CA LYS A 98 -7.32 32.56 -7.03
C LYS A 98 -8.11 31.80 -8.08
N ASP A 99 -7.45 31.27 -9.11
CA ASP A 99 -8.11 30.52 -10.16
C ASP A 99 -8.51 29.12 -9.68
N VAL A 100 -9.60 28.62 -10.23
CA VAL A 100 -10.05 27.25 -10.02
C VAL A 100 -9.48 26.33 -11.08
N PHE A 101 -9.26 25.09 -10.72
CA PHE A 101 -8.91 24.05 -11.67
C PHE A 101 -9.73 22.79 -11.44
N ASN A 102 -9.94 22.05 -12.53
CA ASN A 102 -10.65 20.79 -12.50
C ASN A 102 -9.66 19.64 -12.40
N PHE A 103 -9.78 18.87 -11.34
CA PHE A 103 -8.97 17.67 -11.12
C PHE A 103 -9.70 16.43 -11.61
N ALA A 104 -9.28 15.88 -12.75
CA ALA A 104 -9.77 14.63 -13.34
C ALA A 104 -11.32 14.53 -13.42
N ASP A 105 -12.02 15.64 -13.61
CA ASP A 105 -13.49 15.74 -13.66
C ASP A 105 -14.22 15.30 -12.38
N VAL A 106 -13.50 15.10 -11.29
CA VAL A 106 -14.07 14.65 -10.00
C VAL A 106 -14.05 15.71 -8.92
N LEU A 107 -13.24 16.76 -9.07
CA LEU A 107 -13.07 17.79 -8.06
C LEU A 107 -12.68 19.11 -8.71
N VAL A 108 -13.32 20.21 -8.27
CA VAL A 108 -12.95 21.58 -8.66
C VAL A 108 -12.54 22.33 -7.40
N ILE A 109 -11.30 22.81 -7.36
CA ILE A 109 -10.73 23.57 -6.23
C ILE A 109 -9.94 24.78 -6.74
N HIS A 110 -9.72 25.76 -5.86
CA HIS A 110 -8.78 26.84 -6.13
C HIS A 110 -7.34 26.37 -6.04
N LYS A 111 -6.44 26.97 -6.80
CA LYS A 111 -5.01 26.64 -6.76
C LYS A 111 -4.44 26.75 -5.35
N ASN A 112 -4.81 27.75 -4.58
CA ASN A 112 -4.32 27.95 -3.22
C ASN A 112 -4.80 26.88 -2.21
N GLN A 113 -5.80 26.08 -2.56
CA GLN A 113 -6.26 24.96 -1.74
C GLN A 113 -5.42 23.69 -1.94
N PHE A 114 -4.72 23.59 -3.05
CA PHE A 114 -3.91 22.43 -3.38
C PHE A 114 -2.72 22.29 -2.44
N ILE A 115 -2.48 21.09 -1.91
CA ILE A 115 -1.33 20.77 -1.05
C ILE A 115 -0.37 19.81 -1.75
N ALA A 116 -0.83 18.61 -2.10
CA ALA A 116 0.05 17.59 -2.66
C ALA A 116 -0.73 16.51 -3.43
N ILE A 117 -0.01 15.81 -4.31
CA ILE A 117 -0.46 14.58 -4.96
C ILE A 117 0.50 13.47 -4.60
N GLU A 118 -0.05 12.33 -4.16
CA GLU A 118 0.71 11.11 -3.90
C GLU A 118 0.21 10.01 -4.82
N ILE A 119 1.13 9.29 -5.44
CA ILE A 119 0.83 8.17 -6.34
C ILE A 119 1.54 6.93 -5.82
N GLY A 120 0.80 5.83 -5.72
CA GLY A 120 1.34 4.57 -5.25
C GLY A 120 0.66 3.37 -5.90
N MET A 121 1.30 2.22 -5.78
CA MET A 121 0.73 0.95 -6.19
C MET A 121 1.00 -0.08 -5.10
N HIS A 122 0.00 -0.88 -4.79
CA HIS A 122 0.13 -1.99 -3.85
C HIS A 122 -0.60 -3.23 -4.36
N GLU A 123 -0.26 -4.36 -3.77
CA GLU A 123 -0.84 -5.65 -4.11
C GLU A 123 -1.77 -6.10 -2.99
N GLU A 124 -2.92 -6.65 -3.36
CA GLU A 124 -3.87 -7.27 -2.43
C GLU A 124 -4.27 -8.64 -2.94
N TYR A 125 -4.78 -9.48 -2.05
CA TYR A 125 -5.32 -10.79 -2.39
C TYR A 125 -6.82 -10.81 -2.10
N GLU A 126 -7.59 -11.28 -3.07
CA GLU A 126 -9.03 -11.47 -2.94
C GLU A 126 -9.40 -12.89 -2.60
#